data_1e9c061307cb7814be95f5f2c1f0a5b6
#
_entry.id   1e9c061307cb7814be95f5f2c1f0a5b6
#
_cell.length_a   1.000
_cell.length_b   1.000
_cell.length_c   1.000
_cell.angle_alpha   90.00
_cell.angle_beta   90.00
_cell.angle_gamma   90.00
#
_symmetry.space_group_name_H-M   'P 1'
#
loop_
_entity.id
_entity.type
_entity.pdbx_description
1 polymer ?
#
loop_
_entity_poly.entity_id
_entity_poly.type
_entity_poly.pdbx_seq_one_letter_code
_entity_poly.pdbx_strand_id
1 'polypeptide(L)'
;MNTITEARWCVMINYKEFNMKKNIKEIYISILLSVVIMLTASPLMAKEVEMTIYDYKITRVIDGDTVAFEANFLPAPLKQELSIRVYGVDTPEKSWRAECPKEAAWGEEASQFTKDMLNAATVIQVAIYKWDKYGGRVLGDIIIDGKSLRHMLIAEGFAREYYGDKKVSWCI
;
A
#
# COMPACT_ATOMS: atom_id res chain seq x y z
N MET A 1 41.73 -41.68 -61.07
CA MET A 1 41.91 -40.64 -60.03
C MET A 1 40.60 -39.82 -59.94
N ASN A 2 40.03 -39.68 -58.76
CA ASN A 2 38.91 -38.75 -58.33
C ASN A 2 37.54 -39.35 -57.95
N THR A 3 37.50 -40.52 -57.40
CA THR A 3 36.23 -40.97 -56.75
C THR A 3 36.16 -40.70 -55.24
N ILE A 4 37.29 -40.37 -54.60
CA ILE A 4 37.37 -40.13 -53.14
C ILE A 4 36.99 -38.68 -52.75
N THR A 5 37.20 -37.72 -53.70
CA THR A 5 36.93 -36.30 -53.46
C THR A 5 35.45 -35.97 -53.51
N GLU A 6 34.64 -36.60 -54.34
CA GLU A 6 33.19 -36.34 -54.44
C GLU A 6 32.41 -36.88 -53.22
N ALA A 7 32.84 -38.05 -52.72
CA ALA A 7 32.19 -38.61 -51.54
C ALA A 7 32.37 -37.72 -50.28
N ARG A 8 33.50 -37.06 -50.14
CA ARG A 8 33.77 -36.15 -49.01
C ARG A 8 32.94 -34.86 -49.08
N TRP A 9 32.66 -34.36 -50.27
CA TRP A 9 31.82 -33.19 -50.49
C TRP A 9 30.35 -33.49 -50.18
N CYS A 10 29.80 -34.61 -50.56
CA CYS A 10 28.44 -35.05 -50.28
C CYS A 10 28.20 -35.22 -48.77
N VAL A 11 29.14 -35.79 -48.03
CA VAL A 11 29.06 -35.98 -46.59
C VAL A 11 29.10 -34.62 -45.86
N MET A 12 29.95 -33.68 -46.28
CA MET A 12 30.04 -32.35 -45.66
C MET A 12 28.80 -31.50 -45.91
N ILE A 13 28.18 -31.58 -47.11
CA ILE A 13 26.94 -30.85 -47.43
C ILE A 13 25.79 -31.40 -46.58
N ASN A 14 25.63 -32.70 -46.44
CA ASN A 14 24.62 -33.33 -45.65
C ASN A 14 24.78 -33.00 -44.14
N TYR A 15 26.01 -32.95 -43.63
CA TYR A 15 26.31 -32.58 -42.27
C TYR A 15 25.97 -31.09 -41.97
N LYS A 16 26.29 -30.19 -42.92
CA LYS A 16 25.90 -28.76 -42.78
C LYS A 16 24.40 -28.55 -42.83
N GLU A 17 23.69 -29.21 -43.75
CA GLU A 17 22.21 -29.12 -43.81
C GLU A 17 21.53 -29.71 -42.56
N PHE A 18 22.04 -30.82 -42.05
CA PHE A 18 21.51 -31.43 -40.82
C PHE A 18 21.72 -30.53 -39.61
N ASN A 19 22.89 -29.91 -39.47
CA ASN A 19 23.15 -28.96 -38.37
C ASN A 19 22.36 -27.65 -38.52
N MET A 20 22.18 -27.13 -39.73
CA MET A 20 21.33 -25.96 -39.96
C MET A 20 19.87 -26.23 -39.56
N LYS A 21 19.31 -27.37 -39.95
CA LYS A 21 17.93 -27.75 -39.59
C LYS A 21 17.75 -27.95 -38.09
N LYS A 22 18.76 -28.47 -37.38
CA LYS A 22 18.79 -28.64 -35.95
C LYS A 22 18.82 -27.27 -35.23
N ASN A 23 19.68 -26.37 -35.67
CA ASN A 23 19.78 -25.01 -35.13
C ASN A 23 18.49 -24.20 -35.33
N ILE A 24 17.85 -24.34 -36.50
CA ILE A 24 16.58 -23.66 -36.79
C ILE A 24 15.48 -24.18 -35.87
N LYS A 25 15.38 -25.49 -35.63
CA LYS A 25 14.41 -26.05 -34.66
C LYS A 25 14.62 -25.53 -33.25
N GLU A 26 15.83 -25.47 -32.77
CA GLU A 26 16.16 -24.94 -31.44
C GLU A 26 15.79 -23.44 -31.30
N ILE A 27 16.07 -22.67 -32.39
CA ILE A 27 15.66 -21.26 -32.44
C ILE A 27 14.12 -21.11 -32.40
N TYR A 28 13.39 -21.91 -33.17
CA TYR A 28 11.91 -21.87 -33.14
C TYR A 28 11.35 -22.29 -31.80
N ILE A 29 11.91 -23.29 -31.16
CA ILE A 29 11.48 -23.74 -29.80
C ILE A 29 11.75 -22.62 -28.77
N SER A 30 12.92 -21.97 -28.87
CA SER A 30 13.26 -20.87 -27.98
C SER A 30 12.32 -19.66 -28.15
N ILE A 31 11.98 -19.31 -29.37
CA ILE A 31 11.02 -18.23 -29.70
C ILE A 31 9.62 -18.60 -29.22
N LEU A 32 9.16 -19.83 -29.45
CA LEU A 32 7.86 -20.31 -28.96
C LEU A 32 7.78 -20.27 -27.42
N LEU A 33 8.82 -20.72 -26.73
CA LEU A 33 8.90 -20.66 -25.27
C LEU A 33 8.88 -19.21 -24.76
N SER A 34 9.58 -18.29 -25.41
CA SER A 34 9.57 -16.87 -25.00
C SER A 34 8.20 -16.22 -25.25
N VAL A 35 7.50 -16.55 -26.31
CA VAL A 35 6.15 -16.06 -26.60
C VAL A 35 5.14 -16.62 -25.57
N VAL A 36 5.25 -17.90 -25.22
CA VAL A 36 4.39 -18.52 -24.21
C VAL A 36 4.61 -17.87 -22.83
N ILE A 37 5.85 -17.59 -22.45
CA ILE A 37 6.19 -16.89 -21.20
C ILE A 37 5.63 -15.45 -21.21
N MET A 38 5.68 -14.73 -22.31
CA MET A 38 5.08 -13.40 -22.43
C MET A 38 3.54 -13.42 -22.36
N LEU A 39 2.90 -14.46 -22.90
CA LEU A 39 1.44 -14.61 -22.88
C LEU A 39 0.92 -15.04 -21.49
N THR A 40 1.72 -15.71 -20.68
CA THR A 40 1.34 -16.14 -19.32
C THR A 40 1.70 -15.14 -18.21
N ALA A 41 2.52 -14.13 -18.53
CA ALA A 41 2.78 -13.00 -17.64
C ALA A 41 1.57 -12.07 -17.63
N SER A 42 0.45 -12.54 -17.06
CA SER A 42 -0.62 -11.64 -16.64
C SER A 42 -0.01 -10.66 -15.64
N PRO A 43 -0.10 -9.33 -15.86
CA PRO A 43 0.29 -8.40 -14.82
C PRO A 43 -0.58 -8.73 -13.61
N LEU A 44 0.05 -9.08 -12.50
CA LEU A 44 -0.61 -9.15 -11.21
C LEU A 44 -1.04 -7.71 -10.91
N MET A 45 -2.21 -7.32 -11.41
CA MET A 45 -2.83 -6.05 -11.06
C MET A 45 -3.06 -6.11 -9.56
N ALA A 46 -2.14 -5.55 -8.79
CA ALA A 46 -2.44 -5.17 -7.42
C ALA A 46 -3.72 -4.33 -7.51
N LYS A 47 -4.79 -4.79 -6.88
CA LYS A 47 -6.05 -4.03 -6.81
C LYS A 47 -5.71 -2.71 -6.12
N GLU A 48 -5.53 -1.66 -6.91
CA GLU A 48 -5.35 -0.31 -6.40
C GLU A 48 -6.58 -0.02 -5.54
N VAL A 49 -6.36 0.22 -4.27
CA VAL A 49 -7.46 0.65 -3.38
C VAL A 49 -7.83 2.03 -3.89
N GLU A 50 -8.98 2.15 -4.53
CA GLU A 50 -9.51 3.41 -5.02
C GLU A 50 -9.69 4.34 -3.81
N MET A 51 -8.76 5.26 -3.67
CA MET A 51 -8.73 6.24 -2.60
C MET A 51 -9.59 7.43 -3.03
N THR A 52 -10.74 7.60 -2.38
CA THR A 52 -11.56 8.78 -2.61
C THR A 52 -11.21 9.86 -1.58
N ILE A 53 -10.87 11.05 -2.08
CA ILE A 53 -10.48 12.21 -1.27
C ILE A 53 -11.68 13.16 -1.15
N TYR A 54 -11.92 13.63 0.07
CA TYR A 54 -13.03 14.52 0.40
C TYR A 54 -12.55 15.72 1.21
N ASP A 55 -13.19 16.86 1.03
CA ASP A 55 -12.96 18.10 1.80
C ASP A 55 -13.93 18.16 2.99
N TYR A 56 -13.85 17.17 3.90
CA TYR A 56 -14.67 17.16 5.10
C TYR A 56 -14.02 17.99 6.22
N LYS A 57 -14.85 18.76 6.94
CA LYS A 57 -14.38 19.52 8.08
C LYS A 57 -14.10 18.64 9.28
N ILE A 58 -12.89 18.71 9.80
CA ILE A 58 -12.52 18.06 11.04
C ILE A 58 -13.17 18.79 12.22
N THR A 59 -13.84 18.06 13.10
CA THR A 59 -14.53 18.58 14.26
C THR A 59 -13.70 18.50 15.53
N ARG A 60 -12.95 17.42 15.72
CA ARG A 60 -12.11 17.22 16.92
C ARG A 60 -11.11 16.09 16.72
N VAL A 61 -10.02 16.17 17.46
CA VAL A 61 -9.05 15.07 17.62
C VAL A 61 -9.49 14.18 18.77
N ILE A 62 -9.57 12.87 18.52
CA ILE A 62 -9.93 11.86 19.50
C ILE A 62 -8.67 11.30 20.13
N ASP A 63 -7.75 10.81 19.30
CA ASP A 63 -6.44 10.24 19.65
C ASP A 63 -5.40 10.71 18.63
N GLY A 64 -4.14 10.32 18.79
CA GLY A 64 -3.08 10.66 17.84
C GLY A 64 -3.37 10.20 16.42
N ASP A 65 -4.02 9.06 16.24
CA ASP A 65 -4.36 8.47 14.95
C ASP A 65 -5.86 8.51 14.60
N THR A 66 -6.67 9.18 15.39
CA THR A 66 -8.13 9.16 15.20
C THR A 66 -8.71 10.55 15.37
N VAL A 67 -9.43 11.03 14.36
CA VAL A 67 -10.15 12.31 14.41
C VAL A 67 -11.62 12.13 14.02
N ALA A 68 -12.46 13.09 14.40
CA ALA A 68 -13.85 13.16 13.97
C ALA A 68 -14.02 14.22 12.88
N PHE A 69 -14.93 13.99 11.94
CA PHE A 69 -15.26 14.90 10.85
C PHE A 69 -16.77 15.03 10.65
N GLU A 70 -17.20 16.15 10.08
CA GLU A 70 -18.61 16.39 9.75
C GLU A 70 -19.09 15.42 8.66
N ALA A 71 -20.20 14.73 8.94
CA ALA A 71 -20.84 13.76 8.06
C ALA A 71 -22.29 14.20 7.74
N ASN A 72 -22.45 15.40 7.19
CA ASN A 72 -23.75 16.01 6.90
C ASN A 72 -24.57 15.24 5.85
N PHE A 73 -23.98 14.27 5.19
CA PHE A 73 -24.65 13.34 4.28
C PHE A 73 -25.43 12.23 5.01
N LEU A 74 -25.26 12.07 6.33
CA LEU A 74 -26.03 11.12 7.10
C LEU A 74 -27.44 11.68 7.39
N PRO A 75 -28.50 10.88 7.17
CA PRO A 75 -29.86 11.33 7.43
C PRO A 75 -30.17 11.44 8.92
N ALA A 76 -31.01 12.38 9.32
CA ALA A 76 -31.58 12.40 10.65
C ALA A 76 -32.39 11.10 10.91
N PRO A 77 -32.39 10.53 12.15
CA PRO A 77 -31.80 11.08 13.38
C PRO A 77 -30.35 10.66 13.67
N LEU A 78 -29.59 10.19 12.66
CA LEU A 78 -28.21 9.79 12.86
C LEU A 78 -27.34 10.99 13.23
N LYS A 79 -26.34 10.74 14.09
CA LYS A 79 -25.34 11.77 14.40
C LYS A 79 -24.57 12.12 13.13
N GLN A 80 -24.55 13.39 12.77
CA GLN A 80 -23.85 13.88 11.58
C GLN A 80 -22.35 14.06 11.83
N GLU A 81 -21.75 13.07 12.44
CA GLU A 81 -20.32 12.99 12.73
C GLU A 81 -19.85 11.54 12.56
N LEU A 82 -18.77 11.35 11.85
CA LEU A 82 -18.05 10.09 11.77
C LEU A 82 -16.61 10.28 12.28
N SER A 83 -15.99 9.21 12.69
CA SER A 83 -14.55 9.22 12.97
C SER A 83 -13.76 8.55 11.85
N ILE A 84 -12.55 9.04 11.62
CA ILE A 84 -11.56 8.39 10.78
C ILE A 84 -10.37 7.99 11.62
N ARG A 85 -9.98 6.72 11.50
CA ARG A 85 -8.73 6.22 12.03
C ARG A 85 -7.71 6.14 10.89
N VAL A 86 -6.55 6.72 11.11
CA VAL A 86 -5.43 6.64 10.18
C VAL A 86 -5.03 5.19 9.99
N TYR A 87 -5.14 4.70 8.76
CA TYR A 87 -4.88 3.32 8.43
C TYR A 87 -3.38 3.03 8.36
N GLY A 88 -3.01 1.86 8.89
CA GLY A 88 -1.63 1.40 8.83
C GLY A 88 -0.73 1.94 9.93
N VAL A 89 -1.31 2.54 10.98
CA VAL A 89 -0.55 3.00 12.15
C VAL A 89 -1.22 2.62 13.47
N ASP A 90 -0.40 2.60 14.51
CA ASP A 90 -0.80 2.51 15.91
C ASP A 90 -0.05 3.58 16.68
N THR A 91 -0.78 4.41 17.41
CA THR A 91 -0.25 5.42 18.33
C THR A 91 -0.38 4.94 19.77
N PRO A 92 0.42 5.47 20.72
CA PRO A 92 0.20 5.19 22.14
C PRO A 92 -1.21 5.59 22.56
N GLU A 93 -1.82 4.77 23.39
CA GLU A 93 -3.12 5.06 23.97
C GLU A 93 -2.99 6.14 25.06
N LYS A 94 -4.04 6.92 25.25
CA LYS A 94 -4.05 7.96 26.28
C LYS A 94 -5.03 7.65 27.41
N SER A 95 -4.85 8.34 28.54
CA SER A 95 -5.74 8.22 29.70
C SER A 95 -5.88 6.76 30.19
N TRP A 96 -7.10 6.34 30.52
CA TRP A 96 -7.42 5.03 31.08
C TRP A 96 -7.20 3.85 30.10
N ARG A 97 -7.00 4.11 28.82
CA ARG A 97 -6.72 3.06 27.82
C ARG A 97 -5.25 2.66 27.74
N ALA A 98 -4.37 3.50 28.27
CA ALA A 98 -2.94 3.23 28.29
C ALA A 98 -2.60 2.11 29.28
N GLU A 99 -1.65 1.27 28.92
CA GLU A 99 -1.16 0.17 29.75
C GLU A 99 -0.23 0.65 30.88
N CYS A 100 0.35 1.84 30.75
CA CYS A 100 1.22 2.45 31.75
C CYS A 100 1.25 3.98 31.65
N PRO A 101 1.73 4.69 32.72
CA PRO A 101 1.81 6.15 32.73
C PRO A 101 2.67 6.74 31.60
N LYS A 102 3.73 6.04 31.18
CA LYS A 102 4.61 6.46 30.07
C LYS A 102 3.84 6.46 28.75
N GLU A 103 3.08 5.42 28.48
CA GLU A 103 2.23 5.35 27.28
C GLU A 103 1.17 6.44 27.31
N ALA A 104 0.50 6.66 28.47
CA ALA A 104 -0.52 7.70 28.60
C ALA A 104 0.03 9.09 28.27
N ALA A 105 1.22 9.43 28.78
CA ALA A 105 1.89 10.69 28.48
C ALA A 105 2.23 10.82 27.00
N TRP A 106 2.77 9.75 26.42
CA TRP A 106 3.14 9.72 25.00
C TRP A 106 1.91 9.78 24.06
N GLY A 107 0.81 9.13 24.45
CA GLY A 107 -0.46 9.23 23.73
C GLY A 107 -1.06 10.64 23.75
N GLU A 108 -0.85 11.38 24.85
CA GLU A 108 -1.26 12.78 24.94
C GLU A 108 -0.42 13.66 24.01
N GLU A 109 0.90 13.43 23.98
CA GLU A 109 1.83 14.13 23.05
C GLU A 109 1.47 13.83 21.59
N ALA A 110 1.20 12.57 21.21
CA ALA A 110 0.75 12.20 19.88
C ALA A 110 -0.56 12.89 19.49
N SER A 111 -1.51 12.97 20.43
CA SER A 111 -2.79 13.66 20.22
C SER A 111 -2.61 15.17 20.05
N GLN A 112 -1.69 15.76 20.83
CA GLN A 112 -1.37 17.17 20.71
C GLN A 112 -0.67 17.48 19.39
N PHE A 113 0.28 16.65 18.98
CA PHE A 113 0.92 16.77 17.67
C PHE A 113 -0.11 16.79 16.52
N THR A 114 -1.07 15.84 16.53
CA THR A 114 -2.13 15.80 15.52
C THR A 114 -2.99 17.07 15.54
N LYS A 115 -3.32 17.60 16.73
CA LYS A 115 -4.03 18.88 16.87
C LYS A 115 -3.25 20.04 16.27
N ASP A 116 -1.97 20.12 16.55
CA ASP A 116 -1.12 21.22 16.12
C ASP A 116 -0.98 21.21 14.60
N MET A 117 -0.80 20.02 14.00
CA MET A 117 -0.76 19.87 12.55
C MET A 117 -2.07 20.31 11.88
N LEU A 118 -3.21 19.91 12.44
CA LEU A 118 -4.53 20.30 11.89
C LEU A 118 -4.80 21.80 12.06
N ASN A 119 -4.39 22.39 13.18
CA ASN A 119 -4.58 23.81 13.45
C ASN A 119 -3.69 24.72 12.58
N ALA A 120 -2.51 24.26 12.24
CA ALA A 120 -1.56 24.97 11.38
C ALA A 120 -1.86 24.83 9.88
N ALA A 121 -2.71 23.87 9.52
CA ALA A 121 -3.01 23.53 8.13
C ALA A 121 -3.75 24.62 7.37
N THR A 122 -3.39 24.81 6.12
CA THR A 122 -4.16 25.62 5.16
C THR A 122 -5.22 24.78 4.47
N VAL A 123 -4.89 23.54 4.11
CA VAL A 123 -5.78 22.60 3.43
C VAL A 123 -5.78 21.26 4.16
N ILE A 124 -6.97 20.78 4.51
CA ILE A 124 -7.17 19.47 5.12
C ILE A 124 -8.11 18.66 4.24
N GLN A 125 -7.69 17.46 3.88
CA GLN A 125 -8.49 16.53 3.09
C GLN A 125 -8.55 15.18 3.78
N VAL A 126 -9.66 14.48 3.61
CA VAL A 126 -9.91 13.16 4.20
C VAL A 126 -9.91 12.11 3.09
N ALA A 127 -8.97 11.21 3.13
CA ALA A 127 -8.87 10.07 2.22
C ALA A 127 -9.52 8.84 2.86
N ILE A 128 -10.66 8.39 2.35
CA ILE A 128 -11.38 7.23 2.89
C ILE A 128 -11.06 6.00 2.07
N TYR A 129 -10.63 4.91 2.74
CA TYR A 129 -10.29 3.63 2.10
C TYR A 129 -11.42 2.61 2.28
N LYS A 130 -11.96 2.47 3.48
CA LYS A 130 -13.01 1.50 3.80
C LYS A 130 -13.66 1.78 5.15
N TRP A 131 -14.80 1.12 5.41
CA TRP A 131 -15.37 1.07 6.75
C TRP A 131 -14.48 0.28 7.71
N ASP A 132 -14.40 0.73 8.94
CA ASP A 132 -13.83 -0.07 10.03
C ASP A 132 -14.84 -1.14 10.49
N LYS A 133 -14.36 -2.12 11.24
CA LYS A 133 -15.21 -3.12 11.90
C LYS A 133 -16.10 -2.53 12.99
N TYR A 134 -15.82 -1.32 13.45
CA TYR A 134 -16.62 -0.59 14.43
C TYR A 134 -17.53 0.41 13.72
N GLY A 135 -18.82 0.42 14.09
CA GLY A 135 -19.79 1.37 13.53
C GLY A 135 -19.42 2.84 13.82
N GLY A 136 -19.69 3.73 12.85
CA GLY A 136 -19.41 5.16 12.98
C GLY A 136 -17.92 5.53 12.79
N ARG A 137 -17.08 4.59 12.34
CA ARG A 137 -15.67 4.83 12.06
C ARG A 137 -15.27 4.30 10.67
N VAL A 138 -14.49 5.07 9.97
CA VAL A 138 -13.85 4.68 8.70
C VAL A 138 -12.34 4.55 8.89
N LEU A 139 -11.70 3.80 8.02
CA LEU A 139 -10.25 3.69 7.89
C LEU A 139 -9.81 4.51 6.69
N GLY A 140 -8.77 5.30 6.85
CA GLY A 140 -8.29 6.17 5.80
C GLY A 140 -7.02 6.91 6.19
N ASP A 141 -6.83 8.08 5.61
CA ASP A 141 -5.75 9.00 5.98
C ASP A 141 -6.25 10.44 5.99
N ILE A 142 -5.50 11.32 6.62
CA ILE A 142 -5.74 12.75 6.64
C ILE A 142 -4.58 13.39 5.90
N ILE A 143 -4.91 14.13 4.86
CA ILE A 143 -3.93 14.83 4.04
C ILE A 143 -3.90 16.29 4.48
N ILE A 144 -2.81 16.72 5.03
CA ILE A 144 -2.57 18.06 5.59
C ILE A 144 -1.56 18.77 4.69
N ASP A 145 -2.00 19.81 3.96
CA ASP A 145 -1.17 20.54 3.02
C ASP A 145 -0.41 19.62 2.04
N GLY A 146 -1.11 18.59 1.54
CA GLY A 146 -0.58 17.59 0.61
C GLY A 146 0.27 16.49 1.25
N LYS A 147 0.42 16.46 2.58
CA LYS A 147 1.20 15.45 3.31
C LYS A 147 0.28 14.53 4.12
N SER A 148 0.59 13.25 4.12
CA SER A 148 -0.11 12.23 4.88
C SER A 148 0.18 12.36 6.39
N LEU A 149 -0.86 12.44 7.22
CA LEU A 149 -0.73 12.42 8.68
C LEU A 149 -0.07 11.13 9.17
N ARG A 150 -0.36 10.00 8.54
CA ARG A 150 0.31 8.73 8.79
C ARG A 150 1.83 8.86 8.73
N HIS A 151 2.35 9.43 7.65
CA HIS A 151 3.80 9.57 7.47
C HIS A 151 4.40 10.56 8.47
N MET A 152 3.69 11.63 8.81
CA MET A 152 4.15 12.59 9.81
C MET A 152 4.24 11.96 11.21
N LEU A 153 3.21 11.21 11.63
CA LEU A 153 3.21 10.51 12.92
C LEU A 153 4.35 9.49 13.05
N ILE A 154 4.63 8.74 11.97
CA ILE A 154 5.74 7.78 11.96
C ILE A 154 7.10 8.50 12.02
N ALA A 155 7.27 9.55 11.23
CA ALA A 155 8.51 10.30 11.14
C ALA A 155 8.91 10.96 12.49
N GLU A 156 7.91 11.44 13.23
CA GLU A 156 8.10 12.06 14.56
C GLU A 156 8.15 11.03 15.71
N GLY A 157 7.99 9.74 15.39
CA GLY A 157 8.03 8.66 16.38
C GLY A 157 6.75 8.52 17.22
N PHE A 158 5.67 9.22 16.89
CA PHE A 158 4.38 9.12 17.56
C PHE A 158 3.55 7.93 17.10
N ALA A 159 3.94 7.24 16.03
CA ALA A 159 3.26 6.05 15.55
C ALA A 159 4.25 4.97 15.08
N ARG A 160 3.76 3.73 15.10
CA ARG A 160 4.40 2.57 14.48
C ARG A 160 3.52 2.03 13.37
N GLU A 161 4.11 1.39 12.37
CA GLU A 161 3.33 0.68 11.37
C GLU A 161 2.50 -0.45 11.99
N TYR A 162 1.21 -0.50 11.64
CA TYR A 162 0.27 -1.48 12.17
C TYR A 162 -0.85 -1.79 11.19
N TYR A 163 -0.97 -3.04 10.79
CA TYR A 163 -1.98 -3.48 9.82
C TYR A 163 -2.98 -4.50 10.38
N GLY A 164 -3.05 -4.63 11.71
CA GLY A 164 -4.03 -5.50 12.37
C GLY A 164 -3.42 -6.75 13.02
N ASP A 165 -2.11 -6.85 13.07
CA ASP A 165 -1.36 -7.90 13.77
C ASP A 165 -1.42 -7.71 15.31
N LYS A 166 -0.57 -8.44 16.03
CA LYS A 166 -0.42 -8.24 17.47
C LYS A 166 0.25 -6.88 17.74
N LYS A 167 -0.42 -6.01 18.51
CA LYS A 167 0.15 -4.73 18.95
C LYS A 167 1.42 -4.96 19.78
N VAL A 168 2.42 -4.13 19.55
CA VAL A 168 3.63 -4.06 20.37
C VAL A 168 3.39 -3.05 21.49
N SER A 169 3.69 -3.42 22.74
CA SER A 169 3.50 -2.52 23.89
C SER A 169 4.33 -1.24 23.75
N TRP A 170 3.76 -0.13 24.20
CA TRP A 170 4.42 1.17 24.31
C TRP A 170 5.11 1.37 25.67
N CYS A 171 4.96 0.40 26.58
CA CYS A 171 5.47 0.43 27.96
C CYS A 171 6.89 -0.14 28.14
N ILE A 172 7.71 -0.09 27.10
CA ILE A 172 9.08 -0.61 27.11
C ILE A 172 10.05 0.51 27.55
#